data_fa6b6981ba740aa54862ab496d147404
#
_entry.id   fa6b6981ba740aa54862ab496d147404
#
_cell.length_a   1.000
_cell.length_b   1.000
_cell.length_c   1.000
_cell.angle_alpha   90.00
_cell.angle_beta   90.00
_cell.angle_gamma   90.00
#
_symmetry.space_group_name_H-M   'P 1'
#
loop_
_entity.id
_entity.type
_entity.pdbx_description
1 polymer ?
#
loop_
_entity_poly.entity_id
_entity_poly.type
_entity_poly.pdbx_seq_one_letter_code
_entity_poly.pdbx_strand_id
1 'polypeptide(L)' 'MYNNLLKAMKDKKITFTQIAELLHCQLNTVSDKADGTVKSGFSIDEALLIKKVFFPEYDIVYLFEREINAA' A
#
# COMPACT_ATOMS: atom_id res chain seq x y z
N MET A 1 -2.59 -0.78 -9.73
CA MET A 1 -1.34 -0.92 -8.99
C MET A 1 -1.03 0.37 -8.24
N TYR A 2 -0.57 0.27 -7.04
CA TYR A 2 -0.23 1.43 -6.21
C TYR A 2 1.23 1.83 -6.45
N ASN A 3 1.51 2.47 -7.56
CA ASN A 3 2.89 2.79 -7.94
C ASN A 3 3.59 3.73 -6.95
N ASN A 4 2.87 4.72 -6.44
CA ASN A 4 3.46 5.66 -5.49
C ASN A 4 3.79 4.99 -4.16
N LEU A 5 2.91 4.09 -3.71
CA LEU A 5 3.17 3.32 -2.49
C LEU A 5 4.41 2.45 -2.66
N LEU A 6 4.54 1.77 -3.80
CA LEU A 6 5.70 0.94 -4.06
C LEU A 6 6.99 1.75 -4.09
N LYS A 7 6.97 2.94 -4.68
CA LYS A 7 8.12 3.85 -4.66
C LYS A 7 8.48 4.27 -3.24
N ALA A 8 7.50 4.66 -2.45
CA ALA A 8 7.73 5.09 -1.08
C ALA A 8 8.29 3.95 -0.23
N MET A 9 7.78 2.74 -0.43
CA MET A 9 8.30 1.55 0.25
C MET A 9 9.77 1.31 -0.08
N LYS A 10 10.12 1.45 -1.35
CA LYS A 10 11.50 1.28 -1.79
C LYS A 10 12.40 2.33 -1.17
N ASP A 11 11.96 3.59 -1.15
CA ASP A 11 12.73 4.70 -0.60
C ASP A 11 12.99 4.52 0.89
N LYS A 12 12.02 3.99 1.63
CA LYS A 12 12.13 3.78 3.07
C LYS A 12 12.55 2.35 3.45
N LYS A 13 12.76 1.50 2.45
CA LYS A 13 13.13 0.08 2.66
C LYS A 13 12.09 -0.68 3.48
N ILE A 14 10.83 -0.39 3.21
CA ILE A 14 9.71 -1.08 3.85
C ILE A 14 9.27 -2.21 2.94
N THR A 15 8.99 -3.38 3.53
CA THR A 15 8.63 -4.58 2.78
C THR A 15 7.16 -4.92 2.96
N PHE A 16 6.62 -5.77 2.08
CA PHE A 16 5.27 -6.30 2.23
C PHE A 16 5.10 -7.09 3.52
N THR A 17 6.16 -7.75 3.97
CA THR A 17 6.13 -8.50 5.24
C THR A 17 5.82 -7.56 6.40
N GLN A 18 6.45 -6.39 6.43
CA GLN A 18 6.21 -5.39 7.46
C GLN A 18 4.75 -4.89 7.43
N ILE A 19 4.23 -4.65 6.24
CA ILE A 19 2.84 -4.23 6.09
C ILE A 19 1.88 -5.34 6.51
N ALA A 20 2.17 -6.58 6.13
CA ALA A 20 1.34 -7.73 6.51
C ALA A 20 1.29 -7.89 8.02
N GLU A 21 2.41 -7.73 8.70
CA GLU A 21 2.46 -7.78 10.16
C GLU A 21 1.62 -6.67 10.78
N LEU A 22 1.71 -5.47 10.24
CA LEU A 22 0.91 -4.34 10.74
C LEU A 22 -0.58 -4.59 10.59
N LEU A 23 -1.00 -5.14 9.46
CA LEU A 23 -2.40 -5.37 9.14
C LEU A 23 -2.93 -6.71 9.64
N HIS A 24 -2.09 -7.53 10.23
CA HIS A 24 -2.43 -8.88 10.70
C HIS A 24 -3.02 -9.74 9.59
N CYS A 25 -2.39 -9.70 8.42
CA CYS A 25 -2.82 -10.50 7.28
C CYS A 25 -1.61 -11.22 6.66
N GLN A 26 -1.88 -12.06 5.68
CA GLN A 26 -0.84 -12.83 5.02
C GLN A 26 -0.09 -11.96 4.00
N LEU A 27 1.18 -12.29 3.78
CA LEU A 27 2.02 -11.59 2.83
C LEU A 27 1.40 -11.59 1.43
N ASN A 28 0.85 -12.70 0.98
CA ASN A 28 0.23 -12.78 -0.34
C ASN A 28 -0.96 -11.82 -0.47
N THR A 29 -1.71 -11.63 0.60
CA THR A 29 -2.84 -10.70 0.61
C THR A 29 -2.37 -9.27 0.37
N VAL A 30 -1.30 -8.86 1.03
CA VAL A 30 -0.72 -7.53 0.85
C VAL A 30 -0.19 -7.35 -0.56
N SER A 31 0.56 -8.33 -1.04
CA SER A 31 1.13 -8.29 -2.38
C SER A 31 0.03 -8.18 -3.45
N ASP A 32 -1.03 -8.98 -3.33
CA ASP A 32 -2.14 -8.97 -4.28
C ASP A 32 -2.88 -7.64 -4.27
N LYS A 33 -3.05 -7.04 -3.10
CA LYS A 33 -3.68 -5.72 -2.99
C LYS A 33 -2.81 -4.65 -3.64
N ALA A 34 -1.51 -4.72 -3.40
CA ALA A 34 -0.57 -3.70 -3.90
C ALA A 34 -0.40 -3.76 -5.41
N ASP A 35 -0.40 -4.95 -6.01
CA ASP A 35 -0.17 -5.10 -7.44
C ASP A 35 -1.44 -4.98 -8.29
N GLY A 36 -2.60 -4.90 -7.66
CA GLY A 36 -3.86 -4.72 -8.36
C GLY A 36 -4.61 -6.01 -8.66
N THR A 37 -4.10 -7.17 -8.22
CA THR A 37 -4.79 -8.45 -8.39
C THR A 37 -6.14 -8.43 -7.68
N VAL A 38 -6.19 -7.85 -6.49
CA VAL A 38 -7.43 -7.61 -5.77
C VAL A 38 -7.94 -6.23 -6.16
N LYS A 39 -9.07 -6.17 -6.85
CA LYS A 39 -9.61 -4.92 -7.39
C LYS A 39 -9.93 -3.88 -6.33
N SER A 40 -10.41 -4.30 -5.17
CA SER A 40 -10.73 -3.38 -4.10
C SER A 40 -9.48 -2.74 -3.46
N GLY A 41 -8.33 -3.38 -3.60
CA GLY A 41 -7.09 -2.88 -3.05
C GLY A 41 -7.13 -2.76 -1.54
N PHE A 42 -6.44 -1.75 -1.01
CA PHE A 42 -6.43 -1.50 0.42
C PHE A 42 -7.70 -0.74 0.83
N SER A 43 -8.26 -1.10 1.98
CA SER A 43 -9.38 -0.35 2.54
C SER A 43 -8.89 1.00 3.09
N ILE A 44 -9.82 1.91 3.38
CA ILE A 44 -9.48 3.21 3.96
C ILE A 44 -8.76 3.03 5.29
N ASP A 45 -9.24 2.12 6.14
CA ASP A 45 -8.63 1.86 7.44
C ASP A 45 -7.21 1.31 7.29
N GLU A 46 -7.01 0.40 6.36
CA GLU A 46 -5.69 -0.14 6.06
C GLU A 46 -4.75 0.94 5.55
N ALA A 47 -5.24 1.77 4.63
CA ALA A 47 -4.44 2.85 4.06
C ALA A 47 -4.02 3.87 5.12
N LEU A 48 -4.94 4.27 5.98
CA LEU A 48 -4.65 5.21 7.04
C LEU A 48 -3.63 4.66 8.02
N LEU A 49 -3.75 3.38 8.37
CA LEU A 49 -2.82 2.73 9.30
C LEU A 49 -1.42 2.64 8.71
N ILE A 50 -1.31 2.24 7.45
CA ILE A 50 -0.02 2.17 6.75
C ILE A 50 0.64 3.54 6.70
N LYS A 51 -0.11 4.57 6.31
CA LYS A 51 0.41 5.93 6.26
C LYS A 51 0.88 6.38 7.64
N LYS A 52 0.06 6.21 8.65
CA LYS A 52 0.34 6.69 10.00
C LYS A 52 1.60 6.06 10.59
N VAL A 53 1.80 4.77 10.35
CA VAL A 53 2.91 4.01 10.94
C VAL A 53 4.20 4.14 10.12
N PHE A 54 4.10 3.97 8.80
CA PHE A 54 5.28 3.90 7.94
C PHE A 54 5.59 5.19 7.19
N PHE A 55 4.57 5.96 6.84
CA PHE A 55 4.72 7.11 5.95
C PHE A 55 4.05 8.37 6.51
N PRO A 56 4.38 8.78 7.75
CA PRO A 56 3.67 9.92 8.35
C PRO A 56 3.88 11.23 7.60
N GLU A 57 4.99 11.38 6.90
CA GLU A 57 5.28 12.60 6.12
C GLU A 57 4.71 12.58 4.71
N TYR A 58 4.16 11.45 4.27
CA TYR A 58 3.58 11.35 2.93
C TYR A 58 2.09 11.68 2.96
N ASP A 59 1.60 12.29 1.88
CA ASP A 59 0.18 12.51 1.73
C ASP A 59 -0.53 11.19 1.40
N ILE A 60 -1.65 10.92 2.08
CA ILE A 60 -2.39 9.67 1.88
C ILE A 60 -2.94 9.56 0.44
N VAL A 61 -3.36 10.65 -0.13
CA VAL A 61 -3.88 10.66 -1.51
C VAL A 61 -2.76 10.26 -2.47
N TYR A 62 -1.57 10.81 -2.28
CA TYR A 62 -0.42 10.46 -3.09
C TYR A 62 -0.06 8.99 -2.96
N LEU A 63 0.04 8.49 -1.72
CA LEU A 63 0.46 7.10 -1.46
C LEU A 63 -0.48 6.08 -2.08
N PHE A 64 -1.77 6.31 -1.97
CA PHE A 64 -2.76 5.33 -2.37
C PHE A 64 -3.46 5.68 -3.67
N GLU A 65 -2.87 6.58 -4.45
CA GLU A 65 -3.31 6.84 -5.80
C GLU A 65 -3.05 5.61 -6.65
N ARG A 66 -4.10 5.08 -7.25
CA ARG A 66 -3.99 3.92 -8.12
C ARG A 66 -3.85 4.39 -9.55
N GLU A 67 -2.94 3.74 -10.27
CA GLU A 67 -2.85 3.97 -11.69
C GLU A 67 -4.07 3.33 -12.35
N ILE A 68 -4.94 4.18 -12.87
CA ILE A 68 -6.11 3.73 -13.60
C ILE A 68 -5.71 3.63 -15.05
N ASN A 69 -5.71 2.42 -15.56
CA ASN A 69 -5.48 2.19 -16.97
C ASN A 69 -6.78 2.52 -17.70
N ALA A 70 -6.93 3.76 -18.08
CA ALA A 70 -8.08 4.22 -18.83
C ALA A 70 -7.88 3.85 -20.29
N ALA A 71 -8.07 2.60 -20.59
CA ALA A 71 -8.04 2.17 -21.97
C ALA A 71 -9.46 2.16 -22.53
#